data_73572175406c698c0c086273ee1aa715
#
_entry.id   73572175406c698c0c086273ee1aa715
#
_cell.length_a   1.000
_cell.length_b   1.000
_cell.length_c   1.000
_cell.angle_alpha   90.00
_cell.angle_beta   90.00
_cell.angle_gamma   90.00
#
_symmetry.space_group_name_H-M   'P 1'
#
loop_
_entity.id
_entity.type
_entity.pdbx_description
1 polymer ?
#
loop_
_entity_poly.entity_id
_entity_poly.type
_entity_poly.pdbx_seq_one_letter_code
_entity_poly.pdbx_strand_id
1 'polypeptide(L)'
;MKTILITGCSSGFGLETARYFLERDWRVIATLRRPREDLLPRSERLRMLALDVTDPHSIAAAVQAAGPIDALVNNAGIGLLNALEGTSPQAVRELFATNTLGTLEMTRAVLPQMRTRRCGVIVNVTSTVTVQPLRLLSVYTATKAAVNAFTESLALELEPFNIRVRLVLPGRAPDTRFGENARARMADGIPEPYAALAQSVFASWSASGPVTRAVDVAEAVWRAVNDASCPMRLPAGADAQLSVQA
;
A
#
# COMPACT_ATOMS: atom_id res chain seq x y z
N MET A 1 24.31 -0.37 7.23
CA MET A 1 23.20 0.49 6.72
C MET A 1 22.06 -0.45 6.36
N LYS A 2 20.85 -0.14 6.83
CA LYS A 2 19.65 -0.98 6.56
C LYS A 2 19.07 -0.66 5.19
N THR A 3 18.45 -1.67 4.55
CA THR A 3 17.84 -1.57 3.23
C THR A 3 16.33 -1.73 3.31
N ILE A 4 15.58 -0.82 2.70
CA ILE A 4 14.13 -0.90 2.55
C ILE A 4 13.75 -1.02 1.08
N LEU A 5 12.85 -1.97 0.75
CA LEU A 5 12.22 -2.08 -0.55
C LEU A 5 10.78 -1.60 -0.44
N ILE A 6 10.39 -0.68 -1.31
CA ILE A 6 9.05 -0.08 -1.32
C ILE A 6 8.42 -0.29 -2.68
N THR A 7 7.21 -0.85 -2.71
CA THR A 7 6.46 -1.04 -3.96
C THR A 7 5.56 0.16 -4.26
N GLY A 8 5.43 0.53 -5.55
CA GLY A 8 4.52 1.58 -5.99
C GLY A 8 5.02 3.01 -5.72
N CYS A 9 6.30 3.30 -5.99
CA CYS A 9 6.93 4.61 -5.74
C CYS A 9 6.76 5.63 -6.87
N SER A 10 5.80 5.45 -7.79
CA SER A 10 5.61 6.41 -8.89
C SER A 10 4.95 7.73 -8.46
N SER A 11 4.27 7.76 -7.32
CA SER A 11 3.58 8.93 -6.75
C SER A 11 3.06 8.62 -5.34
N GLY A 12 2.49 9.62 -4.67
CA GLY A 12 1.74 9.48 -3.42
C GLY A 12 2.53 8.84 -2.29
N PHE A 13 1.91 7.92 -1.56
CA PHE A 13 2.46 7.34 -0.34
C PHE A 13 3.81 6.65 -0.54
N GLY A 14 3.95 5.84 -1.59
CA GLY A 14 5.21 5.12 -1.85
C GLY A 14 6.36 6.04 -2.18
N LEU A 15 6.12 7.10 -2.97
CA LEU A 15 7.13 8.09 -3.30
C LEU A 15 7.57 8.88 -2.06
N GLU A 16 6.61 9.33 -1.25
CA GLU A 16 6.91 10.07 -0.02
C GLU A 16 7.61 9.20 1.01
N THR A 17 7.20 7.94 1.17
CA THR A 17 7.89 6.97 2.04
C THR A 17 9.33 6.77 1.57
N ALA A 18 9.58 6.65 0.26
CA ALA A 18 10.93 6.52 -0.27
C ALA A 18 11.80 7.73 0.06
N ARG A 19 11.27 8.96 -0.10
CA ARG A 19 11.94 10.20 0.27
C ARG A 19 12.25 10.23 1.77
N TYR A 20 11.26 9.94 2.59
CA TYR A 20 11.35 9.98 4.05
C TYR A 20 12.44 9.06 4.60
N PHE A 21 12.58 7.85 4.05
CA PHE A 21 13.63 6.91 4.44
C PHE A 21 15.00 7.30 3.88
N LEU A 22 15.07 7.86 2.67
CA LEU A 22 16.32 8.31 2.07
C LEU A 22 16.97 9.45 2.89
N GLU A 23 16.16 10.38 3.40
CA GLU A 23 16.57 11.47 4.29
C GLU A 23 17.07 10.99 5.66
N ARG A 24 16.75 9.74 6.03
CA ARG A 24 17.10 9.13 7.34
C ARG A 24 18.12 8.01 7.22
N ASP A 25 19.03 8.13 6.25
CA ASP A 25 20.19 7.27 6.06
C ASP A 25 19.90 5.78 5.79
N TRP A 26 18.72 5.47 5.23
CA TRP A 26 18.43 4.13 4.72
C TRP A 26 18.89 3.99 3.26
N ARG A 27 19.31 2.78 2.89
CA ARG A 27 19.35 2.41 1.48
C ARG A 27 17.93 2.13 1.02
N VAL A 28 17.47 2.87 0.01
CA VAL A 28 16.10 2.80 -0.51
C VAL A 28 16.10 2.13 -1.88
N ILE A 29 15.34 1.05 -1.99
CA ILE A 29 14.99 0.42 -3.26
C ILE A 29 13.55 0.84 -3.57
N ALA A 30 13.42 1.90 -4.35
CA ALA A 30 12.14 2.43 -4.80
C ALA A 30 11.71 1.68 -6.07
N THR A 31 10.54 1.03 -6.06
CA THR A 31 10.12 0.24 -7.21
C THR A 31 8.85 0.78 -7.84
N LEU A 32 8.78 0.72 -9.15
CA LEU A 32 7.69 1.20 -9.98
C LEU A 32 7.72 0.48 -11.34
N ARG A 33 6.58 0.39 -12.03
CA ARG A 33 6.49 -0.33 -13.32
C ARG A 33 7.41 0.24 -14.41
N ARG A 34 7.61 1.56 -14.42
CA ARG A 34 8.49 2.27 -15.35
C ARG A 34 9.38 3.21 -14.56
N PRO A 35 10.63 2.84 -14.26
CA PRO A 35 11.58 3.69 -13.52
C PRO A 35 11.78 5.06 -14.20
N ARG A 36 11.86 6.10 -13.36
CA ARG A 36 12.05 7.49 -13.76
C ARG A 36 13.02 8.14 -12.77
N GLU A 37 14.15 8.63 -13.28
CA GLU A 37 15.22 9.20 -12.44
C GLU A 37 14.89 10.57 -11.84
N ASP A 38 13.86 11.25 -12.34
CA ASP A 38 13.42 12.59 -11.91
C ASP A 38 12.51 12.61 -10.67
N LEU A 39 12.08 11.45 -10.15
CA LEU A 39 11.11 11.36 -9.05
C LEU A 39 11.72 11.63 -7.66
N LEU A 40 12.97 11.28 -7.48
CA LEU A 40 13.70 11.39 -6.20
C LEU A 40 15.09 11.98 -6.45
N PRO A 41 15.70 12.65 -5.45
CA PRO A 41 17.04 13.19 -5.59
C PRO A 41 18.05 12.06 -5.84
N ARG A 42 19.06 12.33 -6.67
CA ARG A 42 20.16 11.38 -6.92
C ARG A 42 20.90 11.11 -5.62
N SER A 43 21.13 9.85 -5.32
CA SER A 43 21.87 9.41 -4.13
C SER A 43 22.43 8.02 -4.36
N GLU A 44 23.63 7.76 -3.85
CA GLU A 44 24.23 6.42 -3.83
C GLU A 44 23.43 5.42 -2.98
N ARG A 45 22.58 5.93 -2.11
CA ARG A 45 21.66 5.13 -1.26
C ARG A 45 20.32 4.84 -1.93
N LEU A 46 20.05 5.42 -3.09
CA LEU A 46 18.81 5.22 -3.85
C LEU A 46 19.06 4.33 -5.06
N ARG A 47 18.22 3.31 -5.21
CA ARG A 47 18.10 2.56 -6.47
C ARG A 47 16.65 2.51 -6.87
N MET A 48 16.36 2.82 -8.13
CA MET A 48 15.04 2.64 -8.71
C MET A 48 15.05 1.38 -9.57
N LEU A 49 14.12 0.45 -9.27
CA LEU A 49 14.01 -0.81 -10.01
C LEU A 49 12.63 -0.92 -10.66
N ALA A 50 12.60 -1.55 -11.83
CA ALA A 50 11.36 -1.94 -12.47
C ALA A 50 10.69 -3.05 -11.65
N LEU A 51 9.38 -2.88 -11.37
CA LEU A 51 8.58 -3.90 -10.70
C LEU A 51 7.11 -3.78 -11.10
N ASP A 52 6.57 -4.86 -11.63
CA ASP A 52 5.15 -5.13 -11.68
C ASP A 52 4.82 -6.22 -10.66
N VAL A 53 4.03 -5.89 -9.63
CA VAL A 53 3.67 -6.82 -8.56
C VAL A 53 2.70 -7.92 -9.01
N THR A 54 2.19 -7.84 -10.23
CA THR A 54 1.32 -8.87 -10.84
C THR A 54 2.10 -9.87 -11.69
N ASP A 55 3.41 -9.65 -11.88
CA ASP A 55 4.30 -10.52 -12.65
C ASP A 55 5.34 -11.20 -11.75
N PRO A 56 5.27 -12.53 -11.54
CA PRO A 56 6.23 -13.28 -10.72
C PRO A 56 7.69 -13.16 -11.20
N HIS A 57 7.94 -13.03 -12.51
CA HIS A 57 9.29 -12.84 -13.05
C HIS A 57 9.83 -11.46 -12.70
N SER A 58 9.00 -10.43 -12.79
CA SER A 58 9.35 -9.06 -12.38
C SER A 58 9.67 -9.01 -10.88
N ILE A 59 8.88 -9.68 -10.04
CA ILE A 59 9.11 -9.78 -8.59
C ILE A 59 10.45 -10.44 -8.31
N ALA A 60 10.73 -11.61 -8.90
CA ALA A 60 11.97 -12.34 -8.70
C ALA A 60 13.19 -11.50 -9.09
N ALA A 61 13.15 -10.87 -10.26
CA ALA A 61 14.22 -10.00 -10.76
C ALA A 61 14.48 -8.80 -9.83
N ALA A 62 13.40 -8.13 -9.36
CA ALA A 62 13.53 -6.98 -8.47
C ALA A 62 14.11 -7.38 -7.10
N VAL A 63 13.66 -8.48 -6.51
CA VAL A 63 14.18 -8.98 -5.22
C VAL A 63 15.64 -9.43 -5.33
N GLN A 64 16.01 -10.10 -6.41
CA GLN A 64 17.40 -10.47 -6.69
C GLN A 64 18.30 -9.23 -6.84
N ALA A 65 17.85 -8.26 -7.63
CA ALA A 65 18.59 -7.01 -7.84
C ALA A 65 18.70 -6.17 -6.58
N ALA A 66 17.70 -6.19 -5.70
CA ALA A 66 17.71 -5.44 -4.44
C ALA A 66 18.80 -5.94 -3.47
N GLY A 67 19.11 -7.24 -3.48
CA GLY A 67 20.01 -7.86 -2.51
C GLY A 67 19.36 -8.03 -1.12
N PRO A 68 20.13 -7.94 -0.03
CA PRO A 68 19.57 -8.08 1.32
C PRO A 68 18.58 -6.97 1.67
N ILE A 69 17.36 -7.35 2.06
CA ILE A 69 16.24 -6.44 2.39
C ILE A 69 15.93 -6.57 3.88
N ASP A 70 16.02 -5.47 4.64
CA ASP A 70 15.69 -5.42 6.06
C ASP A 70 14.23 -5.05 6.32
N ALA A 71 13.64 -4.25 5.42
CA ALA A 71 12.23 -3.90 5.46
C ALA A 71 11.59 -3.98 4.07
N LEU A 72 10.39 -4.57 3.98
CA LEU A 72 9.52 -4.56 2.80
C LEU A 72 8.31 -3.69 3.09
N VAL A 73 7.98 -2.76 2.18
CA VAL A 73 6.74 -2.00 2.20
C VAL A 73 5.90 -2.35 0.98
N ASN A 74 4.85 -3.11 1.19
CA ASN A 74 3.82 -3.40 0.20
C ASN A 74 2.84 -2.22 0.15
N ASN A 75 3.15 -1.25 -0.72
CA ASN A 75 2.34 -0.06 -0.92
C ASN A 75 1.66 -0.03 -2.30
N ALA A 76 2.19 -0.74 -3.30
CA ALA A 76 1.57 -0.80 -4.62
C ALA A 76 0.10 -1.20 -4.51
N GLY A 77 -0.77 -0.43 -5.14
CA GLY A 77 -2.20 -0.69 -5.12
C GLY A 77 -2.96 0.20 -6.10
N ILE A 78 -4.14 -0.26 -6.46
CA ILE A 78 -5.07 0.43 -7.33
C ILE A 78 -6.43 0.53 -6.66
N GLY A 79 -7.17 1.61 -6.96
CA GLY A 79 -8.54 1.80 -6.51
C GLY A 79 -9.54 1.61 -7.64
N LEU A 80 -10.77 1.33 -7.26
CA LEU A 80 -11.96 1.40 -8.11
C LEU A 80 -13.11 1.91 -7.26
N LEU A 81 -13.86 2.83 -7.80
CA LEU A 81 -15.09 3.33 -7.21
C LEU A 81 -16.24 2.97 -8.14
N ASN A 82 -17.05 1.99 -7.76
CA ASN A 82 -18.28 1.65 -8.49
C ASN A 82 -19.23 0.82 -7.61
N ALA A 83 -20.50 0.77 -8.01
CA ALA A 83 -21.41 -0.27 -7.52
C ALA A 83 -20.92 -1.65 -7.99
N LEU A 84 -21.23 -2.70 -7.22
CA LEU A 84 -20.81 -4.06 -7.58
C LEU A 84 -21.36 -4.46 -8.96
N GLU A 85 -22.61 -4.14 -9.25
CA GLU A 85 -23.26 -4.41 -10.55
C GLU A 85 -22.56 -3.74 -11.74
N GLY A 86 -21.97 -2.53 -11.51
CA GLY A 86 -21.22 -1.80 -12.53
C GLY A 86 -19.74 -2.16 -12.59
N THR A 87 -19.31 -3.14 -11.81
CA THR A 87 -17.89 -3.54 -11.76
C THR A 87 -17.68 -4.79 -12.59
N SER A 88 -16.95 -4.68 -13.69
CA SER A 88 -16.68 -5.83 -14.55
C SER A 88 -15.88 -6.92 -13.83
N PRO A 89 -16.08 -8.21 -14.14
CA PRO A 89 -15.27 -9.29 -13.60
C PRO A 89 -13.76 -9.11 -13.85
N GLN A 90 -13.39 -8.44 -14.94
CA GLN A 90 -12.01 -8.12 -15.25
C GLN A 90 -11.45 -7.11 -14.24
N ALA A 91 -12.18 -6.02 -13.95
CA ALA A 91 -11.76 -5.03 -12.96
C ALA A 91 -11.62 -5.64 -11.55
N VAL A 92 -12.52 -6.55 -11.16
CA VAL A 92 -12.40 -7.30 -9.91
C VAL A 92 -11.09 -8.09 -9.87
N ARG A 93 -10.79 -8.86 -10.92
CA ARG A 93 -9.55 -9.64 -11.01
C ARG A 93 -8.30 -8.76 -10.92
N GLU A 94 -8.28 -7.62 -11.62
CA GLU A 94 -7.15 -6.68 -11.59
C GLU A 94 -6.91 -6.08 -10.20
N LEU A 95 -8.00 -5.72 -9.48
CA LEU A 95 -7.88 -5.24 -8.11
C LEU A 95 -7.27 -6.29 -7.19
N PHE A 96 -7.77 -7.52 -7.23
CA PHE A 96 -7.23 -8.62 -6.42
C PHE A 96 -5.81 -8.98 -6.83
N ALA A 97 -5.51 -9.04 -8.13
CA ALA A 97 -4.17 -9.32 -8.63
C ALA A 97 -3.14 -8.33 -8.09
N THR A 98 -3.47 -7.01 -8.14
CA THR A 98 -2.52 -5.98 -7.69
C THR A 98 -2.51 -5.84 -6.16
N ASN A 99 -3.68 -5.65 -5.53
CA ASN A 99 -3.75 -5.25 -4.13
C ASN A 99 -3.50 -6.41 -3.17
N THR A 100 -3.97 -7.60 -3.53
CA THR A 100 -3.92 -8.79 -2.67
C THR A 100 -2.81 -9.73 -3.11
N LEU A 101 -2.93 -10.34 -4.30
CA LEU A 101 -1.96 -11.34 -4.75
C LEU A 101 -0.56 -10.76 -4.89
N GLY A 102 -0.42 -9.53 -5.43
CA GLY A 102 0.86 -8.85 -5.52
C GLY A 102 1.52 -8.63 -4.15
N THR A 103 0.75 -8.30 -3.11
CA THR A 103 1.23 -8.18 -1.74
C THR A 103 1.73 -9.54 -1.20
N LEU A 104 0.98 -10.62 -1.43
CA LEU A 104 1.34 -11.97 -1.01
C LEU A 104 2.61 -12.44 -1.72
N GLU A 105 2.69 -12.27 -3.04
CA GLU A 105 3.84 -12.69 -3.85
C GLU A 105 5.12 -11.92 -3.50
N MET A 106 5.05 -10.61 -3.33
CA MET A 106 6.20 -9.82 -2.85
C MET A 106 6.67 -10.29 -1.47
N THR A 107 5.74 -10.53 -0.56
CA THR A 107 6.04 -11.04 0.77
C THR A 107 6.72 -12.41 0.67
N ARG A 108 6.15 -13.34 -0.10
CA ARG A 108 6.71 -14.67 -0.34
C ARG A 108 8.13 -14.63 -0.90
N ALA A 109 8.41 -13.71 -1.81
CA ALA A 109 9.71 -13.58 -2.44
C ALA A 109 10.81 -13.08 -1.49
N VAL A 110 10.50 -12.25 -0.48
CA VAL A 110 11.50 -11.73 0.47
C VAL A 110 11.67 -12.61 1.71
N LEU A 111 10.66 -13.40 2.07
CA LEU A 111 10.65 -14.20 3.30
C LEU A 111 11.85 -15.15 3.46
N PRO A 112 12.32 -15.90 2.45
CA PRO A 112 13.46 -16.82 2.62
C PRO A 112 14.71 -16.13 3.17
N GLN A 113 15.06 -14.96 2.64
CA GLN A 113 16.24 -14.23 3.10
C GLN A 113 16.05 -13.62 4.50
N MET A 114 14.84 -13.13 4.85
CA MET A 114 14.54 -12.61 6.19
C MET A 114 14.55 -13.74 7.23
N ARG A 115 13.95 -14.90 6.90
CA ARG A 115 13.92 -16.09 7.75
C ARG A 115 15.33 -16.62 8.05
N THR A 116 16.19 -16.72 7.04
CA THR A 116 17.58 -17.17 7.22
C THR A 116 18.36 -16.24 8.15
N ARG A 117 18.15 -14.93 8.03
CA ARG A 117 18.79 -13.94 8.90
C ARG A 117 18.10 -13.77 10.25
N ARG A 118 16.92 -14.36 10.45
CA ARG A 118 16.05 -14.18 11.63
C ARG A 118 15.80 -12.70 11.97
N CYS A 119 15.63 -11.89 10.95
CA CYS A 119 15.45 -10.44 11.07
C CYS A 119 14.73 -9.90 9.84
N GLY A 120 13.70 -9.09 10.06
CA GLY A 120 12.98 -8.39 9.00
C GLY A 120 11.73 -7.68 9.50
N VAL A 121 11.26 -6.73 8.70
CA VAL A 121 9.97 -6.06 8.93
C VAL A 121 9.21 -6.00 7.62
N ILE A 122 7.94 -6.40 7.64
CA ILE A 122 7.03 -6.30 6.52
C ILE A 122 5.90 -5.32 6.90
N VAL A 123 5.68 -4.32 6.08
CA VAL A 123 4.63 -3.33 6.28
C VAL A 123 3.67 -3.39 5.08
N ASN A 124 2.42 -3.69 5.35
CA ASN A 124 1.37 -3.72 4.34
C ASN A 124 0.50 -2.45 4.46
N VAL A 125 0.48 -1.62 3.42
CA VAL A 125 -0.35 -0.41 3.37
C VAL A 125 -1.73 -0.80 2.86
N THR A 126 -2.73 -0.73 3.76
CA THR A 126 -4.11 -1.10 3.45
C THR A 126 -5.01 0.14 3.37
N SER A 127 -6.02 0.25 4.20
CA SER A 127 -6.91 1.43 4.24
C SER A 127 -7.87 1.36 5.43
N THR A 128 -8.33 2.52 5.92
CA THR A 128 -9.41 2.62 6.91
C THR A 128 -10.76 2.12 6.40
N VAL A 129 -10.97 1.93 5.10
CA VAL A 129 -12.19 1.30 4.55
C VAL A 129 -12.42 -0.12 5.09
N THR A 130 -11.38 -0.75 5.65
CA THR A 130 -11.46 -2.07 6.30
C THR A 130 -11.97 -2.00 7.74
N VAL A 131 -12.03 -0.81 8.32
CA VAL A 131 -12.57 -0.52 9.66
C VAL A 131 -13.93 0.16 9.53
N GLN A 132 -14.00 1.19 8.69
CA GLN A 132 -15.23 1.92 8.40
C GLN A 132 -15.59 1.77 6.92
N PRO A 133 -16.49 0.85 6.55
CA PRO A 133 -16.87 0.61 5.17
C PRO A 133 -17.48 1.85 4.50
N LEU A 134 -17.11 2.07 3.24
CA LEU A 134 -17.61 3.18 2.43
C LEU A 134 -18.43 2.67 1.25
N ARG A 135 -19.44 3.45 0.86
CA ARG A 135 -20.30 3.15 -0.30
C ARG A 135 -19.49 3.15 -1.60
N LEU A 136 -19.85 2.33 -2.55
CA LEU A 136 -19.23 2.17 -3.87
C LEU A 136 -17.76 1.68 -3.85
N LEU A 137 -17.28 1.17 -2.72
CA LEU A 137 -15.93 0.64 -2.52
C LEU A 137 -15.91 -0.84 -2.12
N SER A 138 -17.01 -1.59 -2.32
CA SER A 138 -17.13 -2.97 -1.83
C SER A 138 -15.99 -3.88 -2.29
N VAL A 139 -15.65 -3.89 -3.58
CA VAL A 139 -14.58 -4.71 -4.14
C VAL A 139 -13.21 -4.25 -3.65
N TYR A 140 -12.96 -2.94 -3.63
CA TYR A 140 -11.72 -2.39 -3.10
C TYR A 140 -11.52 -2.75 -1.62
N THR A 141 -12.58 -2.57 -0.82
CA THR A 141 -12.57 -2.94 0.61
C THR A 141 -12.26 -4.43 0.78
N ALA A 142 -12.87 -5.31 -0.02
CA ALA A 142 -12.59 -6.74 0.03
C ALA A 142 -11.12 -7.07 -0.23
N THR A 143 -10.47 -6.40 -1.21
CA THR A 143 -9.03 -6.61 -1.47
C THR A 143 -8.15 -6.20 -0.29
N LYS A 144 -8.48 -5.09 0.37
CA LYS A 144 -7.71 -4.57 1.52
C LYS A 144 -7.99 -5.37 2.79
N ALA A 145 -9.23 -5.83 2.99
CA ALA A 145 -9.59 -6.71 4.10
C ALA A 145 -8.89 -8.08 4.00
N ALA A 146 -8.75 -8.63 2.80
CA ALA A 146 -7.97 -9.84 2.57
C ALA A 146 -6.51 -9.67 2.99
N VAL A 147 -5.89 -8.51 2.69
CA VAL A 147 -4.52 -8.21 3.14
C VAL A 147 -4.45 -8.06 4.66
N ASN A 148 -5.46 -7.47 5.32
CA ASN A 148 -5.48 -7.38 6.79
C ASN A 148 -5.47 -8.77 7.42
N ALA A 149 -6.39 -9.65 7.03
CA ALA A 149 -6.48 -11.01 7.55
C ALA A 149 -5.20 -11.81 7.28
N PHE A 150 -4.65 -11.71 6.05
CA PHE A 150 -3.36 -12.30 5.70
C PHE A 150 -2.24 -11.81 6.62
N THR A 151 -2.14 -10.51 6.86
CA THR A 151 -1.08 -9.90 7.67
C THR A 151 -1.11 -10.38 9.11
N GLU A 152 -2.29 -10.46 9.69
CA GLU A 152 -2.49 -10.87 11.09
C GLU A 152 -2.14 -12.36 11.28
N SER A 153 -2.56 -13.21 10.35
CA SER A 153 -2.20 -14.64 10.38
C SER A 153 -0.69 -14.83 10.15
N LEU A 154 -0.11 -14.15 9.15
CA LEU A 154 1.32 -14.24 8.84
C LEU A 154 2.20 -13.78 10.00
N ALA A 155 1.76 -12.81 10.79
CA ALA A 155 2.53 -12.35 11.95
C ALA A 155 2.77 -13.46 12.96
N LEU A 156 1.79 -14.34 13.18
CA LEU A 156 1.91 -15.52 14.06
C LEU A 156 2.89 -16.55 13.47
N GLU A 157 2.85 -16.78 12.16
CA GLU A 157 3.76 -17.70 11.49
C GLU A 157 5.23 -17.25 11.56
N LEU A 158 5.47 -15.93 11.57
CA LEU A 158 6.78 -15.32 11.49
C LEU A 158 7.40 -14.95 12.85
N GLU A 159 6.62 -14.99 13.91
CA GLU A 159 7.10 -14.74 15.28
C GLU A 159 8.33 -15.60 15.65
N PRO A 160 8.35 -16.92 15.39
CA PRO A 160 9.50 -17.77 15.70
C PRO A 160 10.78 -17.39 14.94
N PHE A 161 10.66 -16.60 13.86
CA PHE A 161 11.78 -16.15 13.03
C PHE A 161 12.20 -14.71 13.31
N ASN A 162 11.61 -14.04 14.32
CA ASN A 162 11.89 -12.65 14.66
C ASN A 162 11.65 -11.69 13.46
N ILE A 163 10.61 -11.98 12.67
CA ILE A 163 10.16 -11.13 11.55
C ILE A 163 8.84 -10.48 11.97
N ARG A 164 8.80 -9.15 11.96
CA ARG A 164 7.59 -8.40 12.32
C ARG A 164 6.76 -8.09 11.09
N VAL A 165 5.45 -8.21 11.21
CA VAL A 165 4.52 -7.79 10.15
C VAL A 165 3.56 -6.74 10.74
N ARG A 166 3.28 -5.66 10.01
CA ARG A 166 2.45 -4.55 10.47
C ARG A 166 1.54 -4.05 9.35
N LEU A 167 0.41 -3.48 9.75
CA LEU A 167 -0.55 -2.79 8.90
C LEU A 167 -0.46 -1.28 9.08
N VAL A 168 -0.39 -0.55 7.98
CA VAL A 168 -0.60 0.90 7.96
C VAL A 168 -1.92 1.16 7.26
N LEU A 169 -2.82 1.89 7.93
CA LEU A 169 -4.18 2.16 7.47
C LEU A 169 -4.36 3.65 7.16
N PRO A 170 -4.08 4.08 5.93
CA PRO A 170 -4.41 5.45 5.49
C PRO A 170 -5.91 5.66 5.39
N GLY A 171 -6.33 6.89 5.65
CA GLY A 171 -7.66 7.38 5.34
C GLY A 171 -7.77 8.00 3.95
N ARG A 172 -8.57 9.06 3.84
CA ARG A 172 -8.80 9.80 2.61
C ARG A 172 -7.60 10.68 2.25
N ALA A 173 -7.04 10.51 1.05
CA ALA A 173 -5.83 11.20 0.60
C ALA A 173 -6.07 11.95 -0.73
N PRO A 174 -6.75 13.11 -0.70
CA PRO A 174 -7.12 13.86 -1.91
C PRO A 174 -5.91 14.36 -2.70
N ASP A 175 -4.78 14.63 -2.03
CA ASP A 175 -3.56 15.14 -2.64
C ASP A 175 -2.75 14.08 -3.39
N THR A 176 -3.24 12.82 -3.42
CA THR A 176 -2.61 11.74 -4.16
C THR A 176 -3.35 11.47 -5.48
N ARG A 177 -2.64 10.92 -6.45
CA ARG A 177 -3.25 10.49 -7.72
C ARG A 177 -4.15 9.25 -7.60
N PHE A 178 -4.33 8.72 -6.37
CA PHE A 178 -5.10 7.49 -6.16
C PHE A 178 -6.56 7.64 -6.59
N GLY A 179 -7.22 8.74 -6.17
CA GLY A 179 -8.61 9.02 -6.54
C GLY A 179 -8.80 9.26 -8.04
N GLU A 180 -7.87 10.01 -8.68
CA GLU A 180 -7.84 10.22 -10.13
C GLU A 180 -7.72 8.88 -10.87
N ASN A 181 -6.76 8.06 -10.47
CA ASN A 181 -6.53 6.74 -11.07
C ASN A 181 -7.70 5.77 -10.84
N ALA A 182 -8.41 5.87 -9.71
CA ALA A 182 -9.60 5.08 -9.43
C ALA A 182 -10.76 5.47 -10.37
N ARG A 183 -10.97 6.78 -10.59
CA ARG A 183 -11.98 7.28 -11.54
C ARG A 183 -11.69 6.86 -12.98
N ALA A 184 -10.45 6.88 -13.41
CA ALA A 184 -10.07 6.47 -14.75
C ALA A 184 -10.37 4.98 -15.04
N ARG A 185 -10.58 4.15 -13.99
CA ARG A 185 -10.96 2.74 -14.11
C ARG A 185 -12.48 2.49 -14.13
N MET A 186 -13.28 3.54 -14.02
CA MET A 186 -14.75 3.47 -14.12
C MET A 186 -15.20 3.48 -15.59
N ALA A 187 -14.56 2.71 -16.46
CA ALA A 187 -14.77 2.75 -17.91
C ALA A 187 -16.24 2.48 -18.32
N ASP A 188 -16.94 1.64 -17.56
CA ASP A 188 -18.32 1.25 -17.84
C ASP A 188 -19.36 2.18 -17.19
N GLY A 189 -18.89 3.21 -16.47
CA GLY A 189 -19.74 4.14 -15.73
C GLY A 189 -20.38 3.53 -14.48
N ILE A 190 -21.16 4.36 -13.78
CA ILE A 190 -22.00 3.92 -12.65
C ILE A 190 -23.39 3.60 -13.19
N PRO A 191 -23.96 2.42 -12.91
CA PRO A 191 -25.31 2.09 -13.36
C PRO A 191 -26.34 3.13 -12.89
N GLU A 192 -27.29 3.47 -13.74
CA GLU A 192 -28.28 4.53 -13.50
C GLU A 192 -28.98 4.41 -12.13
N PRO A 193 -29.41 3.22 -11.64
CA PRO A 193 -30.02 3.12 -10.32
C PRO A 193 -29.13 3.57 -9.15
N TYR A 194 -27.83 3.66 -9.35
CA TYR A 194 -26.84 4.13 -8.35
C TYR A 194 -26.42 5.58 -8.55
N ALA A 195 -26.96 6.31 -9.52
CA ALA A 195 -26.55 7.66 -9.87
C ALA A 195 -26.70 8.65 -8.69
N ALA A 196 -27.86 8.64 -8.02
CA ALA A 196 -28.11 9.49 -6.86
C ALA A 196 -27.18 9.16 -5.68
N LEU A 197 -26.92 7.87 -5.44
CA LEU A 197 -25.95 7.41 -4.43
C LEU A 197 -24.53 7.92 -4.75
N ALA A 198 -24.13 7.81 -6.00
CA ALA A 198 -22.80 8.28 -6.43
C ALA A 198 -22.64 9.79 -6.27
N GLN A 199 -23.65 10.57 -6.64
CA GLN A 199 -23.65 12.01 -6.42
C GLN A 199 -23.46 12.37 -4.93
N SER A 200 -24.17 11.69 -4.04
CA SER A 200 -24.04 11.91 -2.59
C SER A 200 -22.64 11.55 -2.08
N VAL A 201 -22.03 10.46 -2.59
CA VAL A 201 -20.66 10.05 -2.24
C VAL A 201 -19.64 11.09 -2.73
N PHE A 202 -19.73 11.54 -3.98
CA PHE A 202 -18.83 12.55 -4.53
C PHE A 202 -18.95 13.89 -3.78
N ALA A 203 -20.17 14.31 -3.43
CA ALA A 203 -20.40 15.51 -2.65
C ALA A 203 -19.74 15.41 -1.25
N SER A 204 -19.88 14.26 -0.58
CA SER A 204 -19.24 14.04 0.72
C SER A 204 -17.70 14.06 0.66
N TRP A 205 -17.13 13.62 -0.45
CA TRP A 205 -15.66 13.65 -0.63
C TRP A 205 -15.10 15.03 -0.97
N SER A 206 -15.94 15.93 -1.47
CA SER A 206 -15.57 17.32 -1.72
C SER A 206 -15.69 18.19 -0.45
N ALA A 207 -16.30 17.69 0.61
CA ALA A 207 -16.42 18.40 1.87
C ALA A 207 -15.05 18.56 2.55
N SER A 208 -14.84 19.72 3.17
CA SER A 208 -13.67 19.97 4.02
C SER A 208 -13.70 19.07 5.26
N GLY A 209 -12.54 18.59 5.68
CA GLY A 209 -12.41 17.73 6.86
C GLY A 209 -11.00 17.17 7.02
N PRO A 210 -10.76 16.40 8.06
CA PRO A 210 -9.49 15.72 8.25
C PRO A 210 -9.16 14.82 7.06
N VAL A 211 -7.88 14.75 6.71
CA VAL A 211 -7.38 13.93 5.60
C VAL A 211 -6.08 13.23 6.00
N THR A 212 -5.69 12.25 5.21
CA THR A 212 -4.38 11.62 5.30
C THR A 212 -3.44 12.24 4.26
N ARG A 213 -2.34 12.84 4.71
CA ARG A 213 -1.28 13.33 3.83
C ARG A 213 -0.27 12.21 3.57
N ALA A 214 0.49 12.32 2.48
CA ALA A 214 1.49 11.33 2.14
C ALA A 214 2.58 11.19 3.22
N VAL A 215 2.95 12.28 3.88
CA VAL A 215 3.92 12.28 4.99
C VAL A 215 3.39 11.53 6.21
N ASP A 216 2.10 11.60 6.52
CA ASP A 216 1.51 10.88 7.66
C ASP A 216 1.67 9.36 7.49
N VAL A 217 1.55 8.88 6.22
CA VAL A 217 1.78 7.47 5.88
C VAL A 217 3.27 7.11 5.98
N ALA A 218 4.16 7.98 5.49
CA ALA A 218 5.60 7.77 5.59
C ALA A 218 6.06 7.68 7.06
N GLU A 219 5.53 8.52 7.94
CA GLU A 219 5.79 8.49 9.39
C GLU A 219 5.25 7.21 10.05
N ALA A 220 4.04 6.78 9.70
CA ALA A 220 3.47 5.53 10.19
C ALA A 220 4.31 4.32 9.74
N VAL A 221 4.76 4.29 8.49
CA VAL A 221 5.67 3.25 7.97
C VAL A 221 7.01 3.30 8.70
N TRP A 222 7.57 4.48 8.92
CA TRP A 222 8.82 4.64 9.70
C TRP A 222 8.68 4.07 11.10
N ARG A 223 7.59 4.38 11.80
CA ARG A 223 7.29 3.84 13.12
C ARG A 223 7.13 2.32 13.07
N ALA A 224 6.37 1.77 12.12
CA ALA A 224 6.19 0.33 11.93
C ALA A 224 7.53 -0.41 11.77
N VAL A 225 8.48 0.20 11.04
CA VAL A 225 9.79 -0.39 10.76
C VAL A 225 10.74 -0.28 11.96
N ASN A 226 10.75 0.84 12.67
CA ASN A 226 11.80 1.14 13.67
C ASN A 226 11.37 0.94 15.12
N ASP A 227 10.06 0.99 15.42
CA ASP A 227 9.50 0.77 16.76
C ASP A 227 8.98 -0.66 16.89
N ALA A 228 9.68 -1.49 17.67
CA ALA A 228 9.24 -2.88 17.90
C ALA A 228 7.94 -2.97 18.70
N SER A 229 7.65 -1.96 19.53
CA SER A 229 6.44 -1.90 20.37
C SER A 229 5.21 -1.39 19.65
N CYS A 230 5.33 -0.96 18.38
CA CYS A 230 4.20 -0.40 17.67
C CYS A 230 3.09 -1.46 17.46
N PRO A 231 1.80 -1.06 17.52
CA PRO A 231 0.68 -2.01 17.39
C PRO A 231 0.63 -2.65 15.99
N MET A 232 -0.12 -3.76 15.87
CA MET A 232 -0.35 -4.44 14.60
C MET A 232 -0.94 -3.52 13.54
N ARG A 233 -1.89 -2.67 13.90
CA ARG A 233 -2.60 -1.75 13.03
C ARG A 233 -2.24 -0.32 13.40
N LEU A 234 -1.67 0.44 12.45
CA LEU A 234 -1.32 1.86 12.61
C LEU A 234 -2.21 2.71 11.69
N PRO A 235 -3.19 3.44 12.24
CA PRO A 235 -3.91 4.45 11.47
C PRO A 235 -2.94 5.58 11.10
N ALA A 236 -2.95 6.01 9.84
CA ALA A 236 -2.09 7.06 9.30
C ALA A 236 -2.92 8.23 8.79
N GLY A 237 -2.75 9.39 9.41
CA GLY A 237 -3.50 10.60 9.13
C GLY A 237 -4.60 10.90 10.15
N ALA A 238 -5.04 12.16 10.19
CA ALA A 238 -6.00 12.64 11.19
C ALA A 238 -7.38 11.98 11.06
N ASP A 239 -7.87 11.79 9.83
CA ASP A 239 -9.11 11.09 9.55
C ASP A 239 -9.04 9.59 9.86
N ALA A 240 -7.87 8.97 9.61
CA ALA A 240 -7.64 7.58 9.92
C ALA A 240 -7.69 7.31 11.43
N GLN A 241 -7.12 8.20 12.24
CA GLN A 241 -7.16 8.10 13.70
C GLN A 241 -8.59 8.17 14.24
N LEU A 242 -9.43 9.05 13.69
CA LEU A 242 -10.84 9.15 14.05
C LEU A 242 -11.62 7.88 13.66
N SER A 243 -11.36 7.32 12.47
CA SER A 243 -12.07 6.12 11.99
C SER A 243 -11.82 4.86 12.82
N VAL A 244 -10.70 4.79 13.53
CA VAL A 244 -10.36 3.63 14.39
C VAL A 244 -10.88 3.78 15.81
N GLN A 245 -11.22 5.01 16.23
CA GLN A 245 -11.78 5.30 17.56
C GLN A 245 -13.31 5.23 17.59
N ALA A 246 -13.98 5.27 16.43
CA ALA A 246 -15.43 5.19 16.28
C ALA A 246 -15.92 3.75 16.28
#